data_6dbca09782d76ba780a5970c6af13b57
#
_entry.id   6dbca09782d76ba780a5970c6af13b57
#
_cell.length_a   1.000
_cell.length_b   1.000
_cell.length_c   1.000
_cell.angle_alpha   90.00
_cell.angle_beta   90.00
_cell.angle_gamma   90.00
#
_symmetry.space_group_name_H-M   'P 1'
#
loop_
_entity.id
_entity.type
_entity.pdbx_description
1 polymer ?
#
loop_
_entity_poly.entity_id
_entity_poly.type
_entity_poly.pdbx_seq_one_letter_code
_entity_poly.pdbx_strand_id
1 'polypeptide(L)'
;VFNDYVQPNDQLVQKQVDANYFQTEPYLDAYNRDRKTDLVKVIGVHIEPFGAYSRKVKSLAELREGADVVIPNDPSNNSRALILLHKAGVIQ
;
A
#
# COMPACT_ATOMS: atom_id res chain seq x y z
N VAL A 1 4.42 0.61 -18.55
CA VAL A 1 3.66 1.22 -17.44
C VAL A 1 2.43 0.38 -17.17
N PHE A 2 2.16 0.09 -15.89
CA PHE A 2 1.00 -0.68 -15.46
C PHE A 2 0.06 0.22 -14.65
N ASN A 3 -1.23 -0.11 -14.68
CA ASN A 3 -2.28 0.69 -14.02
C ASN A 3 -2.77 0.05 -12.70
N ASP A 4 -2.12 -1.00 -12.22
CA ASP A 4 -2.45 -1.68 -10.99
C ASP A 4 -1.19 -2.17 -10.27
N TYR A 5 -1.35 -2.72 -9.05
CA TYR A 5 -0.25 -3.22 -8.23
C TYR A 5 0.03 -4.71 -8.39
N VAL A 6 -0.78 -5.44 -9.14
CA VAL A 6 -0.63 -6.89 -9.31
C VAL A 6 0.27 -7.22 -10.51
N GLN A 7 -0.01 -6.60 -11.66
CA GLN A 7 0.68 -6.89 -12.91
C GLN A 7 2.21 -6.72 -12.88
N PRO A 8 2.79 -5.69 -12.22
CA PRO A 8 4.24 -5.53 -12.25
C PRO A 8 5.02 -6.74 -11.73
N ASN A 9 4.59 -7.38 -10.66
CA ASN A 9 5.24 -8.57 -10.15
C ASN A 9 4.91 -9.81 -10.98
N ASP A 10 3.67 -9.96 -11.46
CA ASP A 10 3.29 -11.08 -12.31
C ASP A 10 4.12 -11.09 -13.62
N GLN A 11 4.32 -9.93 -14.24
CA GLN A 11 5.14 -9.79 -15.45
C GLN A 11 6.62 -10.09 -15.17
N LEU A 12 7.12 -9.75 -14.00
CA LEU A 12 8.48 -10.06 -13.58
C LEU A 12 8.67 -11.56 -13.37
N VAL A 13 7.74 -12.24 -12.71
CA VAL A 13 7.75 -13.70 -12.52
C VAL A 13 7.71 -14.42 -13.86
N GLN A 14 6.92 -13.91 -14.81
CA GLN A 14 6.80 -14.46 -16.17
C GLN A 14 7.97 -14.09 -17.07
N LYS A 15 8.95 -13.35 -16.56
CA LYS A 15 10.14 -12.90 -17.33
C LYS A 15 9.79 -12.01 -18.54
N GLN A 16 8.67 -11.31 -18.48
CA GLN A 16 8.26 -10.34 -19.50
C GLN A 16 8.96 -8.99 -19.32
N VAL A 17 9.41 -8.71 -18.11
CA VAL A 17 10.24 -7.55 -17.75
C VAL A 17 11.43 -8.02 -16.91
N ASP A 18 12.52 -7.26 -16.92
CA ASP A 18 13.74 -7.61 -16.18
C ASP A 18 13.73 -7.07 -14.75
N ALA A 19 13.02 -5.98 -14.49
CA ALA A 19 12.88 -5.36 -13.18
C ALA A 19 11.61 -4.52 -13.15
N ASN A 20 11.11 -4.24 -11.95
CA ASN A 20 10.04 -3.26 -11.73
C ASN A 20 10.41 -2.28 -10.62
N TYR A 21 9.71 -1.15 -10.60
CA TYR A 21 9.87 -0.09 -9.61
C TYR A 21 8.51 0.47 -9.23
N PHE A 22 7.95 0.02 -8.10
CA PHE A 22 6.64 0.51 -7.68
C PHE A 22 6.27 0.20 -6.22
N GLN A 23 6.90 -0.78 -5.56
CA GLN A 23 6.38 -1.39 -4.35
C GLN A 23 7.22 -1.10 -3.11
N THR A 24 6.63 -1.34 -1.95
CA THR A 24 7.33 -1.39 -0.67
C THR A 24 7.85 -2.80 -0.40
N GLU A 25 8.87 -2.91 0.46
CA GLU A 25 9.41 -4.21 0.85
C GLU A 25 8.37 -5.12 1.51
N PRO A 26 7.52 -4.65 2.47
CA PRO A 26 6.45 -5.48 3.01
C PRO A 26 5.44 -5.98 1.98
N TYR A 27 5.17 -5.20 0.94
CA TYR A 27 4.31 -5.63 -0.17
C TYR A 27 4.97 -6.76 -0.97
N LEU A 28 6.26 -6.64 -1.28
CA LEU A 28 7.04 -7.67 -1.95
C LEU A 28 7.08 -8.98 -1.15
N ASP A 29 7.32 -8.89 0.16
CA ASP A 29 7.36 -10.05 1.05
C ASP A 29 5.99 -10.78 1.08
N ALA A 30 4.91 -10.02 1.16
CA ALA A 30 3.55 -10.58 1.10
C ALA A 30 3.28 -11.27 -0.25
N TYR A 31 3.66 -10.62 -1.37
CA TYR A 31 3.51 -11.22 -2.69
C TYR A 31 4.28 -12.53 -2.83
N ASN A 32 5.55 -12.54 -2.43
CA ASN A 32 6.38 -13.75 -2.48
C ASN A 32 5.81 -14.88 -1.64
N ARG A 33 5.36 -14.59 -0.44
CA ARG A 33 4.75 -15.57 0.46
C ARG A 33 3.46 -16.15 -0.15
N ASP A 34 2.57 -15.29 -0.61
CA ASP A 34 1.24 -15.68 -1.07
C ASP A 34 1.28 -16.39 -2.43
N ARG A 35 2.21 -16.00 -3.30
CA ARG A 35 2.40 -16.58 -4.64
C ARG A 35 3.50 -17.63 -4.71
N LYS A 36 4.22 -17.88 -3.60
CA LYS A 36 5.36 -18.81 -3.53
C LYS A 36 6.43 -18.47 -4.57
N THR A 37 6.78 -17.20 -4.67
CA THR A 37 7.80 -16.67 -5.57
C THR A 37 9.02 -16.19 -4.79
N ASP A 38 10.10 -15.86 -5.49
CA ASP A 38 11.39 -15.50 -4.93
C ASP A 38 11.94 -14.19 -5.48
N LEU A 39 11.07 -13.25 -5.78
CA LEU A 39 11.49 -11.93 -6.24
C LEU A 39 12.33 -11.25 -5.15
N VAL A 40 13.39 -10.56 -5.57
CA VAL A 40 14.34 -9.94 -4.64
C VAL A 40 14.36 -8.42 -4.79
N LYS A 41 14.54 -7.74 -3.65
CA LYS A 41 14.81 -6.31 -3.62
C LYS A 41 16.23 -6.05 -4.12
N VAL A 42 16.39 -5.19 -5.11
CA VAL A 42 17.70 -4.77 -5.63
C VAL A 42 18.19 -3.54 -4.88
N ILE A 43 17.36 -2.50 -4.76
CA ILE A 43 17.72 -1.24 -4.10
C ILE A 43 16.45 -0.49 -3.65
N GLY A 44 16.55 0.23 -2.52
CA GLY A 44 15.56 1.24 -2.14
C GLY A 44 15.86 2.56 -2.84
N VAL A 45 14.84 3.21 -3.41
CA VAL A 45 14.98 4.44 -4.19
C VAL A 45 14.44 5.64 -3.44
N HIS A 46 13.22 5.54 -2.87
CA HIS A 46 12.59 6.64 -2.13
C HIS A 46 11.60 6.12 -1.09
N ILE A 47 11.15 7.03 -0.22
CA ILE A 47 10.09 6.78 0.76
C ILE A 47 8.92 7.68 0.41
N GLU A 48 7.72 7.10 0.32
CA GLU A 48 6.49 7.85 0.12
C GLU A 48 5.73 8.02 1.43
N PRO A 49 5.28 9.26 1.75
CA PRO A 49 4.39 9.47 2.89
C PRO A 49 3.05 8.76 2.66
N PHE A 50 2.51 8.21 3.74
CA PHE A 50 1.18 7.62 3.75
C PHE A 50 0.24 8.57 4.50
N GLY A 51 -0.82 9.05 3.86
CA GLY A 51 -1.68 10.07 4.42
C GLY A 51 -3.16 9.81 4.18
N ALA A 52 -4.00 10.43 5.02
CA ALA A 52 -5.43 10.50 4.81
C ALA A 52 -5.80 11.81 4.11
N TYR A 53 -6.68 11.74 3.12
CA TYR A 53 -7.08 12.88 2.30
C TYR A 53 -8.59 12.99 2.24
N SER A 54 -9.11 14.21 2.20
CA SER A 54 -10.55 14.46 2.08
C SER A 54 -10.84 15.70 1.25
N ARG A 55 -11.98 15.66 0.52
CA ARG A 55 -12.57 16.85 -0.10
C ARG A 55 -13.77 17.38 0.70
N LYS A 56 -14.25 16.64 1.70
CA LYS A 56 -15.45 16.97 2.48
C LYS A 56 -15.11 17.70 3.78
N VAL A 57 -13.98 17.36 4.40
CA VAL A 57 -13.54 17.94 5.66
C VAL A 57 -12.12 18.48 5.54
N LYS A 58 -11.80 19.51 6.32
CA LYS A 58 -10.47 20.15 6.30
C LYS A 58 -9.57 19.70 7.44
N SER A 59 -10.13 19.05 8.46
CA SER A 59 -9.38 18.54 9.62
C SER A 59 -10.04 17.30 10.18
N LEU A 60 -9.31 16.54 11.00
CA LEU A 60 -9.84 15.37 11.69
C LEU A 60 -10.96 15.74 12.67
N ALA A 61 -10.93 16.95 13.25
CA ALA A 61 -11.96 17.42 14.16
C ALA A 61 -13.34 17.55 13.49
N GLU A 62 -13.38 17.74 12.17
CA GLU A 62 -14.61 17.81 11.39
C GLU A 62 -15.15 16.44 10.97
N LEU A 63 -14.38 15.37 11.17
CA LEU A 63 -14.78 14.02 10.81
C LEU A 63 -15.82 13.52 11.81
N ARG A 64 -17.04 13.31 11.35
CA ARG A 64 -18.15 12.86 12.21
C ARG A 64 -18.06 11.37 12.48
N GLU A 65 -18.67 10.94 13.58
CA GLU A 65 -18.88 9.53 13.86
C GLU A 65 -19.71 8.86 12.76
N GLY A 66 -19.32 7.65 12.38
CA GLY A 66 -19.98 6.92 11.28
C GLY A 66 -19.59 7.39 9.88
N ALA A 67 -18.55 8.22 9.75
CA ALA A 67 -18.05 8.61 8.43
C ALA A 67 -17.40 7.43 7.69
N ASP A 68 -17.63 7.35 6.39
CA ASP A 68 -16.99 6.33 5.55
C ASP A 68 -15.55 6.72 5.24
N VAL A 69 -14.63 5.79 5.48
CA VAL A 69 -13.20 5.94 5.18
C VAL A 69 -12.76 4.79 4.27
N VAL A 70 -12.25 5.12 3.09
CA VAL A 70 -11.72 4.13 2.16
C VAL A 70 -10.26 3.85 2.50
N ILE A 71 -9.92 2.58 2.67
CA ILE A 71 -8.56 2.13 2.93
C ILE A 71 -8.10 1.13 1.87
N PRO A 72 -6.78 0.94 1.67
CA PRO A 72 -6.26 -0.08 0.75
C PRO A 72 -6.69 -1.49 1.13
N ASN A 73 -6.90 -2.34 0.13
CA ASN A 73 -7.31 -3.73 0.35
C ASN A 73 -6.14 -4.73 0.39
N ASP A 74 -4.93 -4.33 0.04
CA ASP A 74 -3.76 -5.19 0.18
C ASP A 74 -3.30 -5.23 1.65
N PRO A 75 -2.83 -6.39 2.15
CA PRO A 75 -2.55 -6.56 3.58
C PRO A 75 -1.53 -5.58 4.15
N SER A 76 -0.47 -5.25 3.39
CA SER A 76 0.59 -4.38 3.88
C SER A 76 0.13 -2.92 4.04
N ASN A 77 -0.55 -2.36 3.04
CA ASN A 77 -1.04 -0.98 3.10
C ASN A 77 -2.31 -0.85 3.94
N ASN A 78 -3.14 -1.89 4.00
CA ASN A 78 -4.26 -1.95 4.94
C ASN A 78 -3.78 -1.78 6.39
N SER A 79 -2.76 -2.54 6.79
CA SER A 79 -2.16 -2.42 8.12
C SER A 79 -1.60 -1.03 8.38
N ARG A 80 -0.93 -0.41 7.41
CA ARG A 80 -0.42 0.96 7.52
C ARG A 80 -1.55 1.97 7.72
N ALA A 81 -2.65 1.82 6.99
CA ALA A 81 -3.83 2.68 7.13
C ALA A 81 -4.45 2.57 8.52
N LEU A 82 -4.64 1.36 9.03
CA LEU A 82 -5.19 1.13 10.36
C LEU A 82 -4.30 1.72 11.46
N ILE A 83 -2.98 1.54 11.37
CA ILE A 83 -2.02 2.12 12.31
C ILE A 83 -2.09 3.65 12.28
N LEU A 84 -2.15 4.25 11.09
CA LEU A 84 -2.26 5.71 10.94
C LEU A 84 -3.54 6.24 11.58
N LEU A 85 -4.68 5.62 11.30
CA LEU A 85 -5.97 6.02 11.85
C LEU A 85 -6.02 5.83 13.37
N HIS A 86 -5.43 4.78 13.89
CA HIS A 86 -5.31 4.55 15.33
C HIS A 86 -4.44 5.63 16.00
N LYS A 87 -3.28 5.93 15.46
CA LYS A 87 -2.39 6.99 15.97
C LYS A 87 -3.02 8.37 15.91
N ALA A 88 -3.87 8.62 14.93
CA ALA A 88 -4.62 9.86 14.81
C ALA A 88 -5.85 9.95 15.74
N GLY A 89 -6.16 8.86 16.46
CA GLY A 89 -7.29 8.82 17.37
C GLY A 89 -8.66 8.64 16.70
N VAL A 90 -8.67 8.26 15.41
CA VAL A 90 -9.91 8.09 14.64
C VAL A 90 -10.56 6.73 14.94
N ILE A 91 -9.75 5.71 15.18
CA ILE A 91 -10.20 4.34 15.55
C ILE A 91 -9.46 3.84 16.79
N GLN A 92 -10.04 2.84 17.42
CA GLN A 92 -9.45 2.16 18.58
C GLN A 92 -8.77 0.84 18.25
#